data_e74cebc4b1e9e342a6d44ed6be072225
#
_entry.id   e74cebc4b1e9e342a6d44ed6be072225
#
_cell.length_a   1.000
_cell.length_b   1.000
_cell.length_c   1.000
_cell.angle_alpha   90.00
_cell.angle_beta   90.00
_cell.angle_gamma   90.00
#
_symmetry.space_group_name_H-M   'P 1'
#
loop_
_entity.id
_entity.type
_entity.pdbx_description
1 polymer ?
#
loop_
_entity_poly.entity_id
_entity_poly.type
_entity_poly.pdbx_seq_one_letter_code
_entity_poly.pdbx_strand_id
1 'polypeptide(L)'
;MNTNRVVYMNGEYVSESDAKISIYDSALMFGDMVFEMTRSFNKNQFRLREHIERLYTGLKILHIPIKMTIEEMEKAVYETIEKNEKIFSDDDEHRIMIDVSRGLLGIYHDIDVAHKGSNVIIADFPLKWTVKGMGKLFDFGINAVITSQRAIPANLMDPKIKNRSRLFYLMANIEASRIKGENNWALLLDPDGFIAEGTGDNFFIIKDGTIITPEGRNILRGISRDYVINTLCPELNLPVVEKNIEPYDVYTADEAFMTGTPFCMLPVTSLNGNLITDGKVGPLFTTIISQWSKNTDIDIIKQIKDWN
;
A
#
# COMPACT_ATOMS: atom_id res chain seq x y z
N MET A 1 -0.50 9.65 -25.03
CA MET A 1 -1.07 8.36 -25.42
C MET A 1 -2.54 8.40 -25.08
N ASN A 2 -3.42 8.19 -26.03
CA ASN A 2 -4.84 8.11 -25.74
C ASN A 2 -5.09 6.69 -25.16
N THR A 3 -5.05 6.58 -23.84
CA THR A 3 -5.36 5.33 -23.16
C THR A 3 -6.86 5.23 -23.13
N ASN A 4 -7.47 4.46 -23.98
CA ASN A 4 -8.92 4.22 -23.99
C ASN A 4 -9.38 3.43 -22.74
N ARG A 5 -8.70 3.62 -21.59
CA ARG A 5 -9.10 2.98 -20.35
C ARG A 5 -10.44 3.50 -19.86
N VAL A 6 -11.18 2.60 -19.27
CA VAL A 6 -12.43 2.91 -18.58
C VAL A 6 -12.24 2.83 -17.07
N VAL A 7 -13.02 3.64 -16.37
CA VAL A 7 -13.11 3.69 -14.93
C VAL A 7 -14.57 3.39 -14.56
N TYR A 8 -14.77 2.52 -13.57
CA TYR A 8 -16.08 2.40 -12.95
C TYR A 8 -16.32 3.60 -12.04
N MET A 9 -17.45 4.27 -12.22
CA MET A 9 -17.82 5.44 -11.42
C MET A 9 -19.33 5.42 -11.13
N ASN A 10 -19.71 5.19 -9.88
CA ASN A 10 -21.09 5.30 -9.40
C ASN A 10 -22.11 4.45 -10.17
N GLY A 11 -21.72 3.26 -10.64
CA GLY A 11 -22.61 2.35 -11.39
C GLY A 11 -22.41 2.39 -12.91
N GLU A 12 -21.57 3.29 -13.43
CA GLU A 12 -21.30 3.43 -14.86
C GLU A 12 -19.82 3.20 -15.19
N TYR A 13 -19.53 2.82 -16.42
CA TYR A 13 -18.18 2.74 -16.96
C TYR A 13 -17.95 3.93 -17.88
N VAL A 14 -17.11 4.85 -17.43
CA VAL A 14 -16.79 6.09 -18.17
C VAL A 14 -15.35 6.04 -18.69
N SER A 15 -15.03 6.86 -19.69
CA SER A 15 -13.63 7.03 -20.08
C SER A 15 -12.82 7.63 -18.91
N GLU A 16 -11.54 7.26 -18.79
CA GLU A 16 -10.68 7.78 -17.72
C GLU A 16 -10.64 9.34 -17.71
N SER A 17 -10.71 9.98 -18.87
CA SER A 17 -10.74 11.45 -18.98
C SER A 17 -12.02 12.08 -18.42
N ASP A 18 -13.10 11.32 -18.34
CA ASP A 18 -14.42 11.76 -17.89
C ASP A 18 -14.71 11.34 -16.42
N ALA A 19 -13.83 10.55 -15.81
CA ALA A 19 -13.91 10.20 -14.40
C ALA A 19 -13.58 11.42 -13.51
N LYS A 20 -14.61 12.18 -13.14
CA LYS A 20 -14.50 13.45 -12.41
C LYS A 20 -15.42 13.47 -11.21
N ILE A 21 -14.94 14.04 -10.11
CA ILE A 21 -15.76 14.34 -8.93
C ILE A 21 -15.96 15.83 -8.80
N SER A 22 -17.00 16.23 -8.05
CA SER A 22 -17.26 17.64 -7.76
C SER A 22 -16.12 18.26 -6.97
N ILE A 23 -15.81 19.55 -7.23
CA ILE A 23 -14.89 20.35 -6.40
C ILE A 23 -15.41 20.54 -4.96
N TYR A 24 -16.68 20.27 -4.70
CA TYR A 24 -17.31 20.30 -3.38
C TYR A 24 -17.40 18.94 -2.71
N ASP A 25 -16.74 17.91 -3.28
CA ASP A 25 -16.64 16.60 -2.65
C ASP A 25 -15.85 16.70 -1.34
N SER A 26 -16.32 16.01 -0.30
CA SER A 26 -15.68 15.98 1.02
C SER A 26 -14.24 15.45 0.96
N ALA A 27 -13.92 14.63 -0.03
CA ALA A 27 -12.56 14.14 -0.26
C ALA A 27 -11.58 15.27 -0.55
N LEU A 28 -11.98 16.28 -1.36
CA LEU A 28 -11.12 17.44 -1.65
C LEU A 28 -11.00 18.39 -0.45
N MET A 29 -12.04 18.48 0.37
CA MET A 29 -12.07 19.42 1.50
C MET A 29 -11.35 18.87 2.75
N PHE A 30 -11.45 17.56 3.00
CA PHE A 30 -11.01 16.94 4.25
C PHE A 30 -10.18 15.68 4.06
N GLY A 31 -10.03 15.17 2.83
CA GLY A 31 -9.51 13.82 2.61
C GLY A 31 -10.48 12.73 3.10
N ASP A 32 -11.78 13.04 3.19
CA ASP A 32 -12.85 12.14 3.67
C ASP A 32 -13.17 11.09 2.61
N MET A 33 -12.26 10.16 2.48
CA MET A 33 -12.26 9.10 1.48
C MET A 33 -11.48 7.90 2.01
N VAL A 34 -12.08 6.73 1.94
CA VAL A 34 -11.40 5.44 2.18
C VAL A 34 -10.98 4.86 0.85
N PHE A 35 -9.82 4.23 0.82
CA PHE A 35 -9.32 3.68 -0.43
C PHE A 35 -8.61 2.34 -0.25
N GLU A 36 -8.56 1.56 -1.32
CA GLU A 36 -7.71 0.39 -1.44
C GLU A 36 -6.91 0.40 -2.73
N MET A 37 -5.81 -0.32 -2.70
CA MET A 37 -5.01 -0.58 -3.88
C MET A 37 -4.55 -2.03 -3.85
N THR A 38 -4.81 -2.75 -4.93
CA THR A 38 -4.44 -4.16 -5.08
C THR A 38 -3.43 -4.35 -6.20
N ARG A 39 -2.92 -5.54 -6.36
CA ARG A 39 -2.17 -5.99 -7.52
C ARG A 39 -2.65 -7.36 -7.97
N SER A 40 -2.41 -7.70 -9.23
CA SER A 40 -2.57 -9.05 -9.70
C SER A 40 -1.25 -9.83 -9.71
N PHE A 41 -1.36 -11.15 -9.80
CA PHE A 41 -0.33 -12.10 -10.23
C PHE A 41 -0.98 -13.01 -11.27
N ASN A 42 -0.36 -13.17 -12.44
CA ASN A 42 -0.95 -13.89 -13.57
C ASN A 42 -2.38 -13.39 -13.88
N LYS A 43 -2.59 -12.06 -13.86
CA LYS A 43 -3.87 -11.36 -14.05
C LYS A 43 -4.93 -11.60 -12.97
N ASN A 44 -4.68 -12.44 -11.97
CA ASN A 44 -5.58 -12.69 -10.85
C ASN A 44 -5.29 -11.74 -9.69
N GLN A 45 -6.31 -11.04 -9.20
CA GLN A 45 -6.15 -10.10 -8.08
C GLN A 45 -5.75 -10.83 -6.81
N PHE A 46 -4.67 -10.38 -6.19
CA PHE A 46 -4.13 -10.98 -4.97
C PHE A 46 -4.91 -10.50 -3.75
N ARG A 47 -5.58 -11.43 -3.06
CA ARG A 47 -6.33 -11.19 -1.82
C ARG A 47 -7.33 -10.02 -1.93
N LEU A 48 -8.02 -9.92 -3.06
CA LEU A 48 -8.97 -8.84 -3.33
C LEU A 48 -10.05 -8.74 -2.25
N ARG A 49 -10.57 -9.90 -1.81
CA ARG A 49 -11.63 -9.96 -0.79
C ARG A 49 -11.21 -9.27 0.50
N GLU A 50 -10.02 -9.56 1.00
CA GLU A 50 -9.49 -8.97 2.24
C GLU A 50 -9.25 -7.45 2.09
N HIS A 51 -8.85 -7.00 0.91
CA HIS A 51 -8.75 -5.56 0.63
C HIS A 51 -10.13 -4.89 0.68
N ILE A 52 -11.15 -5.47 0.08
CA ILE A 52 -12.51 -4.92 0.09
C ILE A 52 -13.10 -4.96 1.51
N GLU A 53 -12.93 -6.03 2.26
CA GLU A 53 -13.39 -6.13 3.65
C GLU A 53 -12.75 -5.03 4.54
N ARG A 54 -11.46 -4.73 4.34
CA ARG A 54 -10.80 -3.63 5.03
C ARG A 54 -11.34 -2.26 4.59
N LEU A 55 -11.63 -2.08 3.30
CA LEU A 55 -12.30 -0.88 2.78
C LEU A 55 -13.64 -0.67 3.49
N TYR A 56 -14.49 -1.70 3.55
CA TYR A 56 -15.82 -1.62 4.18
C TYR A 56 -15.74 -1.40 5.68
N THR A 57 -14.72 -1.94 6.34
CA THR A 57 -14.44 -1.63 7.75
C THR A 57 -14.14 -0.14 7.95
N GLY A 58 -13.31 0.45 7.08
CA GLY A 58 -13.02 1.89 7.09
C GLY A 58 -14.26 2.73 6.83
N LEU A 59 -15.08 2.37 5.82
CA LEU A 59 -16.33 3.05 5.50
C LEU A 59 -17.30 3.05 6.69
N LYS A 60 -17.42 1.90 7.37
CA LYS A 60 -18.26 1.75 8.57
C LYS A 60 -17.80 2.67 9.70
N ILE A 61 -16.50 2.73 9.99
CA ILE A 61 -15.94 3.53 11.08
C ILE A 61 -16.09 5.03 10.80
N LEU A 62 -15.87 5.46 9.55
CA LEU A 62 -16.04 6.85 9.15
C LEU A 62 -17.50 7.22 8.84
N HIS A 63 -18.44 6.29 8.98
CA HIS A 63 -19.84 6.49 8.62
C HIS A 63 -20.03 7.02 7.19
N ILE A 64 -19.22 6.54 6.23
CA ILE A 64 -19.41 6.85 4.81
C ILE A 64 -20.49 5.89 4.29
N PRO A 65 -21.65 6.39 3.85
CA PRO A 65 -22.73 5.54 3.39
C PRO A 65 -22.37 4.88 2.06
N ILE A 66 -22.55 3.58 1.96
CA ILE A 66 -22.40 2.82 0.72
C ILE A 66 -23.58 1.85 0.57
N LYS A 67 -24.16 1.79 -0.63
CA LYS A 67 -25.25 0.86 -0.94
C LYS A 67 -24.74 -0.45 -1.56
N MET A 68 -23.58 -0.39 -2.21
CA MET A 68 -22.94 -1.50 -2.89
C MET A 68 -22.48 -2.53 -1.86
N THR A 69 -22.75 -3.82 -2.08
CA THR A 69 -22.26 -4.92 -1.26
C THR A 69 -20.79 -5.23 -1.58
N ILE A 70 -20.15 -6.04 -0.74
CA ILE A 70 -18.77 -6.48 -0.99
C ILE A 70 -18.70 -7.30 -2.31
N GLU A 71 -19.67 -8.17 -2.55
CA GLU A 71 -19.79 -8.99 -3.75
C GLU A 71 -19.99 -8.15 -5.02
N GLU A 72 -20.79 -7.10 -4.93
CA GLU A 72 -20.98 -6.15 -6.03
C GLU A 72 -19.71 -5.34 -6.31
N MET A 73 -18.94 -5.00 -5.26
CA MET A 73 -17.64 -4.33 -5.40
C MET A 73 -16.63 -5.25 -6.09
N GLU A 74 -16.52 -6.51 -5.67
CA GLU A 74 -15.66 -7.50 -6.33
C GLU A 74 -16.01 -7.66 -7.80
N LYS A 75 -17.30 -7.78 -8.09
CA LYS A 75 -17.80 -7.89 -9.47
C LYS A 75 -17.42 -6.66 -10.30
N ALA A 76 -17.63 -5.47 -9.77
CA ALA A 76 -17.26 -4.22 -10.46
C ALA A 76 -15.75 -4.10 -10.71
N VAL A 77 -14.89 -4.60 -9.79
CA VAL A 77 -13.45 -4.69 -10.00
C VAL A 77 -13.12 -5.58 -11.19
N TYR A 78 -13.66 -6.82 -11.23
CA TYR A 78 -13.35 -7.74 -12.32
C TYR A 78 -13.95 -7.28 -13.67
N GLU A 79 -15.11 -6.65 -13.67
CA GLU A 79 -15.67 -6.05 -14.89
C GLU A 79 -14.83 -4.86 -15.39
N THR A 80 -14.23 -4.07 -14.48
CA THR A 80 -13.30 -3.00 -14.84
C THR A 80 -12.03 -3.57 -15.48
N ILE A 81 -11.47 -4.65 -14.92
CA ILE A 81 -10.33 -5.37 -15.48
C ILE A 81 -10.66 -5.90 -16.88
N GLU A 82 -11.74 -6.63 -17.04
CA GLU A 82 -12.16 -7.21 -18.33
C GLU A 82 -12.26 -6.14 -19.42
N LYS A 83 -12.85 -4.99 -19.11
CA LYS A 83 -12.97 -3.88 -20.08
C LYS A 83 -11.63 -3.27 -20.46
N ASN A 84 -10.63 -3.32 -19.58
CA ASN A 84 -9.32 -2.73 -19.77
C ASN A 84 -8.27 -3.74 -20.28
N GLU A 85 -8.49 -5.05 -20.16
CA GLU A 85 -7.51 -6.10 -20.48
C GLU A 85 -6.81 -5.91 -21.83
N LYS A 86 -7.57 -5.54 -22.86
CA LYS A 86 -7.04 -5.36 -24.24
C LYS A 86 -6.05 -4.21 -24.39
N ILE A 87 -5.93 -3.35 -23.39
CA ILE A 87 -5.05 -2.18 -23.40
C ILE A 87 -3.72 -2.48 -22.72
N PHE A 88 -3.70 -3.54 -21.91
CA PHE A 88 -2.51 -3.99 -21.19
C PHE A 88 -1.62 -4.83 -22.12
N SER A 89 -0.31 -4.78 -21.90
CA SER A 89 0.61 -5.72 -22.53
C SER A 89 0.53 -7.09 -21.83
N ASP A 90 0.88 -8.15 -22.54
CA ASP A 90 0.76 -9.52 -22.04
C ASP A 90 1.58 -9.75 -20.76
N ASP A 91 2.71 -9.05 -20.62
CA ASP A 91 3.64 -9.12 -19.49
C ASP A 91 3.26 -8.22 -18.31
N ASP A 92 2.18 -7.43 -18.45
CA ASP A 92 1.74 -6.50 -17.42
C ASP A 92 0.78 -7.13 -16.41
N GLU A 93 0.70 -6.51 -15.25
CA GLU A 93 -0.24 -6.86 -14.21
C GLU A 93 -1.19 -5.70 -13.91
N HIS A 94 -2.39 -6.02 -13.45
CA HIS A 94 -3.39 -5.05 -13.06
C HIS A 94 -3.12 -4.50 -11.67
N ARG A 95 -3.12 -3.18 -11.55
CA ARG A 95 -3.16 -2.47 -10.29
C ARG A 95 -4.50 -1.75 -10.17
N ILE A 96 -5.32 -2.24 -9.27
CA ILE A 96 -6.64 -1.64 -9.02
C ILE A 96 -6.52 -0.60 -7.91
N MET A 97 -7.17 0.54 -8.12
CA MET A 97 -7.43 1.56 -7.11
C MET A 97 -8.94 1.64 -6.90
N ILE A 98 -9.37 1.50 -5.66
CA ILE A 98 -10.76 1.68 -5.24
C ILE A 98 -10.79 2.87 -4.31
N ASP A 99 -11.52 3.92 -4.68
CA ASP A 99 -11.73 5.11 -3.87
C ASP A 99 -13.22 5.25 -3.55
N VAL A 100 -13.55 5.46 -2.27
CA VAL A 100 -14.94 5.74 -1.86
C VAL A 100 -14.96 6.97 -0.98
N SER A 101 -15.54 8.07 -1.49
CA SER A 101 -15.75 9.31 -0.74
C SER A 101 -17.18 9.40 -0.21
N ARG A 102 -17.39 10.28 0.79
CA ARG A 102 -18.75 10.61 1.26
C ARG A 102 -19.58 11.35 0.20
N GLY A 103 -18.94 12.01 -0.76
CA GLY A 103 -19.60 12.92 -1.70
C GLY A 103 -19.76 14.33 -1.11
N LEU A 104 -20.85 15.00 -1.45
CA LEU A 104 -21.14 16.36 -0.97
C LEU A 104 -21.48 16.38 0.52
N LEU A 105 -20.94 17.34 1.23
CA LEU A 105 -21.41 17.66 2.59
C LEU A 105 -22.81 18.28 2.57
N GLY A 106 -23.56 18.11 3.66
CA GLY A 106 -24.94 18.60 3.77
C GLY A 106 -25.11 20.10 3.52
N ILE A 107 -24.09 20.92 3.79
CA ILE A 107 -24.09 22.37 3.48
C ILE A 107 -24.09 22.67 1.99
N TYR A 108 -23.78 21.70 1.14
CA TYR A 108 -23.72 21.81 -0.31
C TYR A 108 -24.84 21.04 -1.03
N HIS A 109 -25.89 20.62 -0.31
CA HIS A 109 -26.96 19.77 -0.85
C HIS A 109 -27.75 20.40 -2.01
N ASP A 110 -27.79 21.73 -2.09
CA ASP A 110 -28.49 22.49 -3.16
C ASP A 110 -27.64 22.70 -4.42
N ILE A 111 -26.34 22.32 -4.37
CA ILE A 111 -25.48 22.42 -5.56
C ILE A 111 -25.95 21.38 -6.60
N ASP A 112 -26.08 21.85 -7.84
CA ASP A 112 -26.39 20.96 -8.96
C ASP A 112 -25.15 20.15 -9.37
N VAL A 113 -25.20 18.85 -9.11
CA VAL A 113 -24.15 17.88 -9.47
C VAL A 113 -24.80 16.64 -10.07
N ALA A 114 -24.08 15.99 -10.97
CA ALA A 114 -24.54 14.78 -11.66
C ALA A 114 -24.84 13.62 -10.71
N HIS A 115 -24.07 13.51 -9.60
CA HIS A 115 -24.25 12.45 -8.60
C HIS A 115 -24.36 13.05 -7.20
N LYS A 116 -25.40 12.63 -6.48
CA LYS A 116 -25.61 12.96 -5.07
C LYS A 116 -25.48 11.70 -4.22
N GLY A 117 -24.53 11.69 -3.31
CA GLY A 117 -24.20 10.56 -2.44
C GLY A 117 -22.73 10.24 -2.45
N SER A 118 -22.37 9.09 -1.93
CA SER A 118 -20.99 8.64 -1.91
C SER A 118 -20.49 8.31 -3.30
N ASN A 119 -19.31 8.80 -3.67
CA ASN A 119 -18.69 8.42 -4.91
C ASN A 119 -17.92 7.09 -4.73
N VAL A 120 -18.16 6.16 -5.62
CA VAL A 120 -17.42 4.89 -5.73
C VAL A 120 -16.67 4.90 -7.06
N ILE A 121 -15.36 4.85 -6.99
CA ILE A 121 -14.48 4.94 -8.15
C ILE A 121 -13.56 3.71 -8.15
N ILE A 122 -13.52 2.98 -9.28
CA ILE A 122 -12.57 1.87 -9.47
C ILE A 122 -11.78 2.15 -10.74
N ALA A 123 -10.49 2.35 -10.57
CA ALA A 123 -9.56 2.56 -11.67
C ALA A 123 -8.58 1.39 -11.78
N ASP A 124 -8.24 1.03 -13.01
CA ASP A 124 -7.31 -0.03 -13.36
C ASP A 124 -6.16 0.54 -14.20
N PHE A 125 -4.94 0.28 -13.77
CA PHE A 125 -3.76 0.75 -14.48
C PHE A 125 -2.58 -0.23 -14.37
N PRO A 126 -1.61 -0.17 -15.30
CA PRO A 126 -0.46 -1.05 -15.31
C PRO A 126 0.35 -1.01 -14.02
N LEU A 127 0.57 -2.17 -13.39
CA LEU A 127 1.40 -2.26 -12.18
C LEU A 127 2.81 -1.72 -12.41
N LYS A 128 3.37 -1.96 -13.59
CA LYS A 128 4.71 -1.48 -13.96
C LYS A 128 4.88 0.03 -13.80
N TRP A 129 3.82 0.84 -13.94
CA TRP A 129 3.93 2.28 -13.70
C TRP A 129 4.29 2.64 -12.26
N THR A 130 3.92 1.78 -11.32
CA THR A 130 4.24 2.00 -9.90
C THR A 130 5.62 1.49 -9.52
N VAL A 131 6.04 0.35 -10.09
CA VAL A 131 7.27 -0.33 -9.67
C VAL A 131 8.45 -0.08 -10.60
N LYS A 132 8.25 0.66 -11.70
CA LYS A 132 9.33 1.03 -12.62
C LYS A 132 10.44 1.76 -11.86
N GLY A 133 11.67 1.32 -12.05
CA GLY A 133 12.85 1.85 -11.36
C GLY A 133 13.09 1.24 -9.97
N MET A 134 12.18 0.37 -9.47
CA MET A 134 12.38 -0.31 -8.18
C MET A 134 13.25 -1.58 -8.27
N GLY A 135 13.48 -2.12 -9.48
CA GLY A 135 14.24 -3.37 -9.66
C GLY A 135 15.62 -3.37 -9.01
N LYS A 136 16.33 -2.23 -9.06
CA LYS A 136 17.64 -2.05 -8.41
C LYS A 136 17.58 -2.16 -6.87
N LEU A 137 16.42 -1.91 -6.26
CA LEU A 137 16.27 -1.96 -4.81
C LEU A 137 16.39 -3.39 -4.26
N PHE A 138 16.15 -4.41 -5.08
CA PHE A 138 16.37 -5.80 -4.70
C PHE A 138 17.85 -6.17 -4.60
N ASP A 139 18.74 -5.38 -5.22
CA ASP A 139 20.18 -5.60 -5.19
C ASP A 139 20.87 -4.74 -4.11
N PHE A 140 20.42 -3.49 -3.96
CA PHE A 140 21.09 -2.49 -3.11
C PHE A 140 20.33 -2.19 -1.82
N GLY A 141 19.03 -2.50 -1.78
CA GLY A 141 18.15 -2.17 -0.65
C GLY A 141 17.78 -0.70 -0.56
N ILE A 142 17.01 -0.41 0.45
CA ILE A 142 16.51 0.92 0.83
C ILE A 142 17.34 1.46 1.99
N ASN A 143 17.61 2.77 1.99
CA ASN A 143 17.99 3.52 3.17
C ASN A 143 16.70 4.03 3.85
N ALA A 144 16.27 3.38 4.93
CA ALA A 144 15.15 3.88 5.73
C ALA A 144 15.58 5.15 6.48
N VAL A 145 14.77 6.20 6.37
CA VAL A 145 15.06 7.50 6.98
C VAL A 145 13.98 7.84 8.00
N ILE A 146 14.37 7.91 9.26
CA ILE A 146 13.49 8.40 10.31
C ILE A 146 13.30 9.91 10.11
N THR A 147 12.06 10.30 9.82
CA THR A 147 11.69 11.68 9.54
C THR A 147 11.17 12.41 10.79
N SER A 148 11.04 13.73 10.71
CA SER A 148 10.44 14.56 11.77
C SER A 148 8.93 14.29 11.93
N GLN A 149 8.27 13.83 10.84
CA GLN A 149 6.88 13.47 10.88
C GLN A 149 6.65 12.22 11.74
N ARG A 150 5.53 12.19 12.45
CA ARG A 150 5.14 11.05 13.30
C ARG A 150 3.91 10.36 12.71
N ALA A 151 3.83 9.06 12.89
CA ALA A 151 2.61 8.31 12.62
C ALA A 151 1.47 8.85 13.49
N ILE A 152 0.29 8.98 12.92
CA ILE A 152 -0.88 9.42 13.67
C ILE A 152 -1.32 8.26 14.56
N PRO A 153 -1.40 8.44 15.88
CA PRO A 153 -1.79 7.37 16.78
C PRO A 153 -3.29 7.07 16.73
N ALA A 154 -3.64 5.83 17.04
CA ALA A 154 -5.03 5.34 16.97
C ALA A 154 -6.05 6.12 17.81
N ASN A 155 -5.62 6.86 18.83
CA ASN A 155 -6.48 7.71 19.65
C ASN A 155 -6.78 9.08 19.02
N LEU A 156 -6.17 9.44 17.92
CA LEU A 156 -6.47 10.66 17.13
C LEU A 156 -7.22 10.29 15.84
N MET A 157 -6.59 9.55 14.97
CA MET A 157 -7.21 9.02 13.74
C MET A 157 -6.64 7.63 13.51
N ASP A 158 -7.48 6.62 13.64
CA ASP A 158 -7.03 5.24 13.61
C ASP A 158 -6.33 4.87 12.29
N PRO A 159 -5.01 4.57 12.29
CA PRO A 159 -4.25 4.28 11.09
C PRO A 159 -4.69 2.98 10.40
N LYS A 160 -5.49 2.14 11.08
CA LYS A 160 -6.12 0.96 10.47
C LYS A 160 -7.15 1.32 9.41
N ILE A 161 -7.65 2.57 9.41
CA ILE A 161 -8.52 3.11 8.36
C ILE A 161 -7.63 3.64 7.24
N LYS A 162 -7.65 2.96 6.10
CA LYS A 162 -6.87 3.37 4.93
C LYS A 162 -7.57 4.54 4.21
N ASN A 163 -7.29 5.77 4.68
CA ASN A 163 -7.93 7.00 4.20
C ASN A 163 -6.98 7.90 3.40
N ARG A 164 -7.53 8.92 2.74
CA ARG A 164 -6.77 9.88 1.90
C ARG A 164 -6.23 11.09 2.66
N SER A 165 -6.50 11.26 3.96
CA SER A 165 -5.93 12.30 4.81
C SER A 165 -4.45 12.01 5.12
N ARG A 166 -3.58 12.07 4.11
CA ARG A 166 -2.21 11.56 4.14
C ARG A 166 -1.13 12.60 3.95
N LEU A 167 -1.42 13.86 4.24
CA LEU A 167 -0.44 14.94 4.05
C LEU A 167 0.85 14.73 4.85
N PHE A 168 0.76 14.17 6.06
CA PHE A 168 1.93 13.87 6.89
C PHE A 168 2.87 12.83 6.25
N TYR A 169 2.34 11.84 5.53
CA TYR A 169 3.16 10.91 4.74
C TYR A 169 3.87 11.62 3.56
N LEU A 170 3.15 12.51 2.86
CA LEU A 170 3.77 13.30 1.79
C LEU A 170 4.91 14.18 2.34
N MET A 171 4.70 14.83 3.49
CA MET A 171 5.73 15.64 4.15
C MET A 171 6.93 14.80 4.56
N ALA A 172 6.72 13.58 5.07
CA ALA A 172 7.80 12.65 5.38
C ALA A 172 8.61 12.26 4.13
N ASN A 173 7.93 11.98 3.01
CA ASN A 173 8.60 11.67 1.74
C ASN A 173 9.41 12.85 1.20
N ILE A 174 8.88 14.08 1.30
CA ILE A 174 9.60 15.29 0.92
C ILE A 174 10.85 15.46 1.79
N GLU A 175 10.76 15.24 3.10
CA GLU A 175 11.92 15.31 4.01
C GLU A 175 12.97 14.26 3.64
N ALA A 176 12.57 12.98 3.48
CA ALA A 176 13.49 11.90 3.10
C ALA A 176 14.17 12.18 1.75
N SER A 177 13.47 12.75 0.77
CA SER A 177 14.02 13.06 -0.56
C SER A 177 15.10 14.14 -0.56
N ARG A 178 15.19 14.96 0.51
CA ARG A 178 16.19 16.01 0.67
C ARG A 178 17.47 15.55 1.36
N ILE A 179 17.46 14.34 1.93
CA ILE A 179 18.63 13.76 2.58
C ILE A 179 19.58 13.24 1.50
N LYS A 180 20.89 13.51 1.69
CA LYS A 180 21.91 13.03 0.77
C LYS A 180 21.94 11.50 0.72
N GLY A 181 22.16 10.96 -0.45
CA GLY A 181 22.18 9.52 -0.70
C GLY A 181 21.08 9.09 -1.67
N GLU A 182 21.11 7.83 -2.04
CA GLU A 182 20.12 7.21 -2.93
C GLU A 182 19.19 6.30 -2.17
N ASN A 183 18.04 5.99 -2.78
CA ASN A 183 17.06 5.04 -2.27
C ASN A 183 16.53 5.39 -0.85
N ASN A 184 16.42 6.67 -0.53
CA ASN A 184 15.90 7.14 0.75
C ASN A 184 14.39 6.97 0.80
N TRP A 185 13.90 6.21 1.80
CA TRP A 185 12.47 5.98 2.04
C TRP A 185 12.12 6.42 3.46
N ALA A 186 11.05 7.17 3.60
CA ALA A 186 10.61 7.66 4.90
C ALA A 186 10.14 6.52 5.79
N LEU A 187 10.62 6.51 7.03
CA LEU A 187 10.17 5.64 8.11
C LEU A 187 9.67 6.52 9.26
N LEU A 188 8.46 6.30 9.72
CA LEU A 188 7.85 7.10 10.77
C LEU A 188 7.98 6.39 12.11
N LEU A 189 8.23 7.19 13.15
CA LEU A 189 8.03 6.76 14.52
C LEU A 189 6.61 7.11 14.98
N ASP A 190 6.09 6.36 15.90
CA ASP A 190 4.88 6.74 16.63
C ASP A 190 5.20 7.87 17.65
N PRO A 191 4.19 8.45 18.34
CA PRO A 191 4.43 9.51 19.32
C PRO A 191 5.30 9.11 20.51
N ASP A 192 5.39 7.82 20.83
CA ASP A 192 6.19 7.29 21.92
C ASP A 192 7.65 7.01 21.51
N GLY A 193 7.96 7.17 20.22
CA GLY A 193 9.30 7.00 19.65
C GLY A 193 9.61 5.60 19.13
N PHE A 194 8.64 4.71 19.09
CA PHE A 194 8.80 3.40 18.49
C PHE A 194 8.62 3.45 16.96
N ILE A 195 9.30 2.55 16.25
CA ILE A 195 9.10 2.37 14.81
C ILE A 195 7.63 2.03 14.55
N ALA A 196 7.00 2.76 13.64
CA ALA A 196 5.65 2.51 13.18
C ALA A 196 5.66 1.85 11.79
N GLU A 197 5.65 2.64 10.76
CA GLU A 197 5.59 2.16 9.37
C GLU A 197 6.18 3.20 8.41
N GLY A 198 6.38 2.82 7.15
CA GLY A 198 6.69 3.77 6.09
C GLY A 198 5.45 4.51 5.61
N THR A 199 5.55 5.21 4.49
CA THR A 199 4.43 6.03 3.99
C THR A 199 3.41 5.26 3.15
N GLY A 200 3.67 3.99 2.90
CA GLY A 200 2.77 3.10 2.13
C GLY A 200 3.11 1.62 2.29
N ASP A 201 3.88 1.29 3.31
CA ASP A 201 4.48 0.00 3.58
C ASP A 201 4.64 -0.23 5.09
N ASN A 202 4.65 -1.51 5.51
CA ASN A 202 4.92 -1.91 6.89
C ASN A 202 6.38 -2.33 7.04
N PHE A 203 6.93 -2.15 8.23
CA PHE A 203 8.33 -2.37 8.54
C PHE A 203 8.57 -3.65 9.33
N PHE A 204 9.68 -4.34 9.03
CA PHE A 204 10.12 -5.56 9.68
C PHE A 204 11.63 -5.53 9.92
N ILE A 205 12.06 -6.16 11.00
CA ILE A 205 13.45 -6.53 11.23
C ILE A 205 13.55 -8.04 11.42
N ILE A 206 14.75 -8.58 11.21
CA ILE A 206 15.10 -9.96 11.51
C ILE A 206 16.23 -9.93 12.52
N LYS A 207 16.05 -10.68 13.61
CA LYS A 207 17.07 -10.82 14.64
C LYS A 207 17.13 -12.24 15.15
N ASP A 208 18.32 -12.84 15.12
CA ASP A 208 18.55 -14.21 15.55
C ASP A 208 17.53 -15.21 14.93
N GLY A 209 17.27 -15.05 13.62
CA GLY A 209 16.31 -15.86 12.87
C GLY A 209 14.84 -15.58 13.18
N THR A 210 14.50 -14.63 14.04
CA THR A 210 13.13 -14.25 14.38
C THR A 210 12.71 -13.03 13.57
N ILE A 211 11.54 -13.09 12.93
CA ILE A 211 10.92 -11.98 12.22
C ILE A 211 10.19 -11.13 13.24
N ILE A 212 10.49 -9.84 13.29
CA ILE A 212 9.91 -8.90 14.26
C ILE A 212 9.29 -7.72 13.50
N THR A 213 8.07 -7.34 13.87
CA THR A 213 7.36 -6.22 13.26
C THR A 213 6.60 -5.41 14.33
N PRO A 214 6.41 -4.11 14.13
CA PRO A 214 5.59 -3.31 15.04
C PRO A 214 4.21 -3.92 15.27
N GLU A 215 3.72 -3.85 16.51
CA GLU A 215 2.38 -4.29 16.85
C GLU A 215 1.31 -3.46 16.11
N GLY A 216 0.15 -4.08 15.82
CA GLY A 216 -0.87 -3.52 14.93
C GLY A 216 -1.70 -2.36 15.51
N ARG A 217 -1.27 -1.65 16.57
CA ARG A 217 -2.03 -0.55 17.19
C ARG A 217 -1.94 0.76 16.40
N ASN A 218 -0.71 1.21 16.12
CA ASN A 218 -0.42 2.51 15.52
C ASN A 218 0.05 2.42 14.06
N ILE A 219 -0.31 1.36 13.35
CA ILE A 219 0.03 1.12 11.95
C ILE A 219 -1.17 0.64 11.16
N LEU A 220 -1.10 0.76 9.83
CA LEU A 220 -2.02 0.05 8.97
C LEU A 220 -1.76 -1.47 9.07
N ARG A 221 -2.82 -2.25 9.30
CA ARG A 221 -2.75 -3.71 9.22
C ARG A 221 -2.71 -4.12 7.74
N GLY A 222 -1.49 -4.12 7.17
CA GLY A 222 -1.26 -4.36 5.74
C GLY A 222 -1.61 -5.78 5.34
N ILE A 223 -2.24 -5.96 4.15
CA ILE A 223 -2.54 -7.29 3.59
C ILE A 223 -1.23 -8.03 3.26
N SER A 224 -0.24 -7.33 2.72
CA SER A 224 1.11 -7.88 2.50
C SER A 224 1.81 -8.24 3.82
N ARG A 225 1.67 -7.40 4.85
CA ARG A 225 2.16 -7.68 6.20
C ARG A 225 1.53 -8.96 6.76
N ASP A 226 0.20 -9.07 6.68
CA ASP A 226 -0.55 -10.26 7.11
C ASP A 226 -0.08 -11.51 6.39
N TYR A 227 0.15 -11.42 5.09
CA TYR A 227 0.61 -12.56 4.29
C TYR A 227 2.01 -13.05 4.71
N VAL A 228 2.93 -12.14 5.04
CA VAL A 228 4.24 -12.51 5.60
C VAL A 228 4.06 -13.22 6.94
N ILE A 229 3.27 -12.66 7.87
CA ILE A 229 3.12 -13.17 9.23
C ILE A 229 2.37 -14.51 9.25
N ASN A 230 1.24 -14.59 8.56
CA ASN A 230 0.27 -15.68 8.71
C ASN A 230 0.35 -16.75 7.61
N THR A 231 1.15 -16.51 6.56
CA THR A 231 1.32 -17.48 5.47
C THR A 231 2.81 -17.83 5.26
N LEU A 232 3.63 -16.87 4.85
CA LEU A 232 5.01 -17.17 4.44
C LEU A 232 5.88 -17.65 5.60
N CYS A 233 5.83 -16.99 6.74
CA CYS A 233 6.64 -17.38 7.89
C CYS A 233 6.25 -18.76 8.44
N PRO A 234 4.96 -19.11 8.63
CA PRO A 234 4.55 -20.48 8.97
C PRO A 234 5.00 -21.54 7.97
N GLU A 235 4.86 -21.30 6.67
CA GLU A 235 5.32 -22.23 5.62
C GLU A 235 6.84 -22.48 5.68
N LEU A 236 7.61 -21.49 6.11
CA LEU A 236 9.07 -21.55 6.25
C LEU A 236 9.53 -21.96 7.66
N ASN A 237 8.59 -22.21 8.59
CA ASN A 237 8.88 -22.46 10.01
C ASN A 237 9.69 -21.32 10.67
N LEU A 238 9.46 -20.07 10.27
CA LEU A 238 10.10 -18.89 10.84
C LEU A 238 9.26 -18.32 11.99
N PRO A 239 9.88 -18.11 13.17
CA PRO A 239 9.16 -17.47 14.29
C PRO A 239 8.87 -15.98 13.98
N VAL A 240 7.67 -15.52 14.35
CA VAL A 240 7.24 -14.13 14.20
C VAL A 240 6.83 -13.55 15.53
N VAL A 241 7.25 -12.33 15.80
CA VAL A 241 6.87 -11.56 17.00
C VAL A 241 6.38 -10.18 16.60
N GLU A 242 5.19 -9.82 17.07
CA GLU A 242 4.68 -8.47 17.00
C GLU A 242 4.97 -7.75 18.33
N LYS A 243 5.81 -6.71 18.30
CA LYS A 243 6.20 -5.92 19.48
C LYS A 243 6.60 -4.51 19.10
N ASN A 244 6.71 -3.62 20.08
CA ASN A 244 7.36 -2.34 19.88
C ASN A 244 8.83 -2.54 19.48
N ILE A 245 9.28 -1.77 18.48
CA ILE A 245 10.65 -1.78 17.96
C ILE A 245 11.22 -0.38 18.17
N GLU A 246 12.38 -0.29 18.79
CA GLU A 246 13.12 0.98 18.91
C GLU A 246 14.07 1.15 17.70
N PRO A 247 14.49 2.38 17.37
CA PRO A 247 15.56 2.57 16.39
C PRO A 247 16.82 1.77 16.71
N TYR A 248 17.13 1.57 18.00
CA TYR A 248 18.24 0.73 18.45
C TYR A 248 18.13 -0.71 17.97
N ASP A 249 16.92 -1.28 18.01
CA ASP A 249 16.68 -2.65 17.53
C ASP A 249 16.97 -2.79 16.03
N VAL A 250 16.65 -1.74 15.24
CA VAL A 250 16.93 -1.70 13.80
C VAL A 250 18.44 -1.64 13.54
N TYR A 251 19.19 -0.81 14.27
CA TYR A 251 20.65 -0.73 14.13
C TYR A 251 21.37 -2.03 14.49
N THR A 252 20.77 -2.84 15.36
CA THR A 252 21.35 -4.12 15.82
C THR A 252 20.73 -5.34 15.16
N ALA A 253 19.77 -5.13 14.22
CA ALA A 253 19.14 -6.22 13.45
C ALA A 253 20.16 -6.91 12.53
N ASP A 254 19.85 -8.16 12.18
CA ASP A 254 20.61 -8.91 11.19
C ASP A 254 20.18 -8.55 9.77
N GLU A 255 18.85 -8.36 9.56
CA GLU A 255 18.25 -7.91 8.31
C GLU A 255 17.05 -7.00 8.63
N ALA A 256 16.62 -6.21 7.63
CA ALA A 256 15.35 -5.48 7.69
C ALA A 256 14.69 -5.43 6.30
N PHE A 257 13.36 -5.27 6.28
CA PHE A 257 12.60 -5.12 5.05
C PHE A 257 11.28 -4.37 5.26
N MET A 258 10.72 -3.90 4.16
CA MET A 258 9.39 -3.30 4.10
C MET A 258 8.45 -4.15 3.24
N THR A 259 7.14 -4.15 3.57
CA THR A 259 6.12 -4.84 2.78
C THR A 259 5.09 -3.87 2.26
N GLY A 260 4.74 -4.00 0.99
CA GLY A 260 3.72 -3.16 0.34
C GLY A 260 3.12 -3.84 -0.87
N THR A 261 1.85 -3.58 -1.14
CA THR A 261 1.11 -4.25 -2.21
C THR A 261 1.83 -4.24 -3.57
N PRO A 262 2.42 -3.13 -4.08
CA PRO A 262 2.95 -3.13 -5.45
C PRO A 262 4.21 -3.96 -5.64
N PHE A 263 5.08 -3.99 -4.65
CA PHE A 263 6.40 -4.63 -4.72
C PHE A 263 6.53 -5.86 -3.82
N CYS A 264 5.48 -6.22 -3.09
CA CYS A 264 5.44 -7.31 -2.11
C CYS A 264 6.36 -7.05 -0.92
N MET A 265 7.66 -7.15 -1.11
CA MET A 265 8.71 -6.90 -0.13
C MET A 265 9.87 -6.15 -0.79
N LEU A 266 10.51 -5.26 -0.05
CA LEU A 266 11.78 -4.62 -0.43
C LEU A 266 12.77 -4.67 0.74
N PRO A 267 14.06 -4.99 0.51
CA PRO A 267 15.04 -5.06 1.57
C PRO A 267 15.42 -3.66 2.04
N VAL A 268 15.66 -3.52 3.34
CA VAL A 268 16.22 -2.32 3.96
C VAL A 268 17.64 -2.63 4.41
N THR A 269 18.63 -1.94 3.86
CA THR A 269 20.05 -2.21 4.10
C THR A 269 20.73 -1.16 4.95
N SER A 270 20.04 -0.04 5.21
CA SER A 270 20.55 0.99 6.13
C SER A 270 19.42 1.78 6.80
N LEU A 271 19.72 2.37 7.96
CA LEU A 271 18.86 3.29 8.69
C LEU A 271 19.59 4.60 8.89
N ASN A 272 19.02 5.72 8.43
CA ASN A 272 19.63 7.06 8.51
C ASN A 272 21.08 7.10 7.96
N GLY A 273 21.36 6.32 6.92
CA GLY A 273 22.69 6.21 6.30
C GLY A 273 23.67 5.27 7.03
N ASN A 274 23.31 4.72 8.19
CA ASN A 274 24.12 3.71 8.87
C ASN A 274 23.72 2.30 8.38
N LEU A 275 24.71 1.52 7.99
CA LEU A 275 24.46 0.16 7.47
C LEU A 275 23.85 -0.74 8.55
N ILE A 276 22.89 -1.57 8.15
CA ILE A 276 22.43 -2.70 8.92
C ILE A 276 23.38 -3.86 8.58
N THR A 277 24.05 -4.42 9.59
CA THR A 277 25.09 -5.44 9.43
C THR A 277 26.18 -4.98 8.42
N ASP A 278 26.25 -5.58 7.25
CA ASP A 278 27.22 -5.25 6.19
C ASP A 278 26.60 -4.44 5.02
N GLY A 279 25.36 -4.01 5.17
CA GLY A 279 24.63 -3.22 4.17
C GLY A 279 24.19 -4.00 2.93
N LYS A 280 24.13 -5.31 3.02
CA LYS A 280 23.66 -6.19 1.92
C LYS A 280 22.27 -6.74 2.18
N VAL A 281 21.66 -7.19 1.10
CA VAL A 281 20.38 -7.93 1.16
C VAL A 281 20.61 -9.27 1.84
N GLY A 282 19.85 -9.54 2.88
CA GLY A 282 20.04 -10.71 3.70
C GLY A 282 19.42 -11.99 3.13
N PRO A 283 19.88 -13.17 3.61
CA PRO A 283 19.42 -14.46 3.12
C PRO A 283 17.98 -14.80 3.51
N LEU A 284 17.51 -14.37 4.69
CA LEU A 284 16.13 -14.64 5.11
C LEU A 284 15.13 -13.80 4.33
N PHE A 285 15.43 -12.52 4.04
CA PHE A 285 14.64 -11.74 3.09
C PHE A 285 14.50 -12.47 1.76
N THR A 286 15.62 -12.96 1.21
CA THR A 286 15.62 -13.68 -0.07
C THR A 286 14.79 -14.96 0.00
N THR A 287 14.85 -15.68 1.10
CA THR A 287 14.06 -16.90 1.32
C THR A 287 12.57 -16.60 1.36
N ILE A 288 12.16 -15.55 2.09
CA ILE A 288 10.74 -15.18 2.25
C ILE A 288 10.14 -14.71 0.91
N ILE A 289 10.83 -13.85 0.16
CA ILE A 289 10.32 -13.38 -1.14
C ILE A 289 10.32 -14.49 -2.20
N SER A 290 11.25 -15.44 -2.12
CA SER A 290 11.26 -16.62 -2.99
C SER A 290 10.07 -17.53 -2.70
N GLN A 291 9.67 -17.70 -1.43
CA GLN A 291 8.46 -18.44 -1.08
C GLN A 291 7.22 -17.72 -1.58
N TRP A 292 7.16 -16.37 -1.48
CA TRP A 292 6.06 -15.60 -2.07
C TRP A 292 5.97 -15.82 -3.57
N SER A 293 7.10 -15.71 -4.28
CA SER A 293 7.21 -15.97 -5.72
C SER A 293 6.69 -17.36 -6.10
N LYS A 294 7.05 -18.38 -5.31
CA LYS A 294 6.55 -19.74 -5.50
C LYS A 294 5.04 -19.86 -5.32
N ASN A 295 4.49 -19.21 -4.29
CA ASN A 295 3.06 -19.27 -3.99
C ASN A 295 2.19 -18.56 -5.04
N THR A 296 2.77 -17.61 -5.77
CA THR A 296 2.07 -16.83 -6.80
C THR A 296 2.43 -17.27 -8.23
N ASP A 297 3.31 -18.26 -8.38
CA ASP A 297 3.84 -18.73 -9.67
C ASP A 297 4.43 -17.60 -10.54
N ILE A 298 5.04 -16.59 -9.87
CA ILE A 298 5.71 -15.44 -10.50
C ILE A 298 7.03 -15.17 -9.79
N ASP A 299 8.13 -15.11 -10.51
CA ASP A 299 9.38 -14.57 -9.97
C ASP A 299 9.23 -13.05 -9.81
N ILE A 300 8.84 -12.61 -8.59
CA ILE A 300 8.53 -11.23 -8.26
C ILE A 300 9.72 -10.30 -8.53
N ILE A 301 10.92 -10.72 -8.15
CA ILE A 301 12.14 -9.92 -8.34
C ILE A 301 12.43 -9.75 -9.83
N LYS A 302 12.40 -10.84 -10.58
CA LYS A 302 12.63 -10.83 -12.02
C LYS A 302 11.59 -9.97 -12.72
N GLN A 303 10.30 -10.15 -12.40
CA GLN A 303 9.19 -9.38 -12.98
C GLN A 303 9.43 -7.87 -12.84
N ILE A 304 9.76 -7.40 -11.62
CA ILE A 304 9.97 -5.98 -11.36
C ILE A 304 11.26 -5.47 -12.02
N LYS A 305 12.31 -6.28 -12.08
CA LYS A 305 13.55 -5.93 -12.80
C LYS A 305 13.36 -5.81 -14.30
N ASP A 306 12.54 -6.67 -14.88
CA ASP A 306 12.28 -6.68 -16.34
C ASP A 306 11.45 -5.44 -16.78
N TRP A 307 10.74 -4.78 -15.87
CA TRP A 307 9.97 -3.55 -16.12
C TRP A 307 10.76 -2.25 -15.95
N ASN A 308 12.06 -2.30 -15.76
CA ASN A 308 12.93 -1.12 -15.60
C ASN A 308 13.21 -0.37 -16.93
#